data_f8c9bb0dd7aee2cb0eeb17d72a3a58f2
#
_entry.id   f8c9bb0dd7aee2cb0eeb17d72a3a58f2
#
_cell.length_a   1.000
_cell.length_b   1.000
_cell.length_c   1.000
_cell.angle_alpha   90.00
_cell.angle_beta   90.00
_cell.angle_gamma   90.00
#
_symmetry.space_group_name_H-M   'P 1'
#
loop_
_entity.id
_entity.type
_entity.pdbx_description
1 polymer ?
#
loop_
_entity_poly.entity_id
_entity_poly.type
_entity_poly.pdbx_seq_one_letter_code
_entity_poly.pdbx_strand_id
1 'polypeptide(L)'
;MQFDQAPPNGGLAAPTLERARKSANGLTIQGALRGKPLSRFTVEVFGNRAAGSGEGEIFLGDVVTTSDAEGNGKFSLTVDASSKLAAMPASFTATLTSAEGATSEFSQPITLSE
;
A
#
# COMPACT_ATOMS: atom_id res chain seq x y z
N MET A 1 29.13 -6.55 -12.54
CA MET A 1 28.45 -6.35 -12.80
C MET A 1 27.45 -6.32 -12.89
N GLN A 2 26.98 -6.12 -13.06
CA GLN A 2 26.09 -6.05 -13.19
C GLN A 2 25.29 -6.28 -13.75
N PHE A 3 24.81 -6.41 -13.75
CA PHE A 3 24.03 -6.62 -14.30
C PHE A 3 23.30 -6.16 -14.81
N ASP A 4 23.40 -6.25 -14.90
CA ASP A 4 22.86 -5.70 -15.79
C ASP A 4 21.50 -5.86 -16.05
N GLN A 5 20.81 -6.56 -15.44
CA GLN A 5 19.39 -6.67 -15.45
C GLN A 5 18.76 -5.70 -14.53
N ALA A 6 17.76 -4.93 -14.99
CA ALA A 6 17.00 -4.08 -14.11
C ALA A 6 16.28 -4.94 -13.08
N PRO A 7 16.19 -4.52 -11.82
CA PRO A 7 15.40 -5.24 -10.83
C PRO A 7 13.94 -5.34 -11.25
N PRO A 8 13.20 -6.34 -10.78
CA PRO A 8 11.78 -6.40 -11.04
C PRO A 8 11.08 -5.11 -10.58
N ASN A 9 10.05 -4.73 -11.32
CA ASN A 9 9.25 -3.55 -10.99
C ASN A 9 10.08 -2.27 -10.98
N GLY A 10 11.15 -2.22 -11.80
CA GLY A 10 11.99 -1.05 -11.89
C GLY A 10 12.75 -0.72 -10.62
N GLY A 11 12.93 -1.71 -9.75
CA GLY A 11 13.61 -1.49 -8.49
C GLY A 11 12.74 -0.82 -7.45
N LEU A 12 11.45 -0.73 -7.71
CA LEU A 12 10.52 -0.04 -6.82
C LEU A 12 10.19 -0.92 -5.62
N ALA A 13 10.50 -0.42 -4.42
CA ALA A 13 10.22 -1.16 -3.19
C ALA A 13 8.74 -1.05 -2.85
N ALA A 14 8.19 -2.14 -2.31
CA ALA A 14 6.82 -2.13 -1.84
C ALA A 14 6.66 -1.15 -0.68
N PRO A 15 5.48 -0.57 -0.49
CA PRO A 15 5.26 0.31 0.66
C PRO A 15 5.23 -0.51 1.94
N THR A 16 5.33 0.19 3.06
CA THR A 16 5.22 -0.44 4.37
C THR A 16 3.89 -0.02 4.98
N LEU A 17 3.04 -0.98 5.29
CA LEU A 17 1.82 -0.68 6.02
C LEU A 17 2.15 -0.68 7.50
N GLU A 18 1.74 0.38 8.19
CA GLU A 18 2.09 0.56 9.60
C GLU A 18 0.91 0.29 10.51
N ARG A 19 -0.29 0.59 10.05
CA ARG A 19 -1.47 0.46 10.91
C ARG A 19 -2.73 0.35 10.08
N ALA A 20 -3.62 -0.54 10.48
CA ALA A 20 -4.97 -0.61 9.97
C ALA A 20 -5.91 -0.54 11.17
N ARG A 21 -6.74 0.49 11.21
CA ARG A 21 -7.57 0.76 12.37
C ARG A 21 -9.03 0.89 11.96
N LYS A 22 -9.88 0.18 12.65
CA LYS A 22 -11.32 0.27 12.44
C LYS A 22 -11.88 1.43 13.26
N SER A 23 -12.77 2.19 12.66
CA SER A 23 -13.47 3.27 13.35
C SER A 23 -14.96 3.13 13.10
N ALA A 24 -15.75 4.02 13.73
CA ALA A 24 -17.20 3.99 13.55
C ALA A 24 -17.60 4.20 12.11
N ASN A 25 -16.81 4.96 11.35
CA ASN A 25 -17.14 5.31 9.99
C ASN A 25 -16.45 4.45 8.94
N GLY A 26 -15.60 3.54 9.36
CA GLY A 26 -14.92 2.70 8.39
C GLY A 26 -13.56 2.24 8.86
N LEU A 27 -12.61 2.27 7.94
CA LEU A 27 -11.30 1.70 8.13
C LEU A 27 -10.26 2.71 7.69
N THR A 28 -9.24 2.94 8.50
CA THR A 28 -8.14 3.82 8.14
C THR A 28 -6.85 3.00 8.10
N ILE A 29 -6.13 3.11 6.99
CA ILE A 29 -4.89 2.39 6.79
C ILE A 29 -3.78 3.41 6.57
N GLN A 30 -2.71 3.29 7.33
CA GLN A 30 -1.60 4.22 7.29
C GLN A 30 -0.32 3.47 7.00
N GLY A 31 0.58 4.14 6.30
CA GLY A 31 1.85 3.54 5.99
C GLY A 31 2.85 4.54 5.45
N ALA A 32 3.95 4.01 4.96
CA ALA A 32 5.05 4.81 4.46
C ALA A 32 5.57 4.21 3.17
N LEU A 33 6.22 5.05 2.38
CA LEU A 33 6.86 4.61 1.15
C LEU A 33 8.25 5.21 1.04
N ARG A 34 9.06 4.60 0.21
CA ARG A 34 10.37 5.12 -0.15
C ARG A 34 10.55 4.95 -1.64
N GLY A 35 11.13 5.96 -2.26
CA GLY A 35 11.39 5.88 -3.68
C GLY A 35 12.16 7.10 -4.15
N LYS A 36 12.03 7.40 -5.42
CA LYS A 36 12.70 8.56 -6.00
C LYS A 36 12.26 9.82 -5.26
N PRO A 37 13.20 10.71 -4.92
CA PRO A 37 12.83 11.95 -4.21
C PRO A 37 11.92 12.84 -5.03
N LEU A 38 11.07 13.58 -4.33
CA LEU A 38 10.22 14.62 -4.90
C LEU A 38 9.38 14.10 -6.06
N SER A 39 8.85 12.88 -5.89
CA SER A 39 8.12 12.21 -6.94
C SER A 39 6.76 11.77 -6.46
N ARG A 40 5.83 11.65 -7.39
CA ARG A 40 4.46 11.25 -7.09
C ARG A 40 4.33 9.74 -7.19
N PHE A 41 3.68 9.16 -6.21
CA PHE A 41 3.41 7.73 -6.17
C PHE A 41 1.94 7.50 -5.87
N THR A 42 1.41 6.42 -6.40
CA THR A 42 0.06 5.97 -6.08
C THR A 42 0.19 4.70 -5.24
N VAL A 43 -0.46 4.71 -4.09
CA VAL A 43 -0.54 3.53 -3.22
C VAL A 43 -1.91 2.91 -3.40
N GLU A 44 -1.94 1.65 -3.76
CA GLU A 44 -3.19 0.89 -3.86
C GLU A 44 -3.25 -0.07 -2.68
N VAL A 45 -4.37 -0.09 -1.99
CA VAL A 45 -4.54 -0.87 -0.77
C VAL A 45 -5.58 -1.94 -0.99
N PHE A 46 -5.27 -3.14 -0.51
CA PHE A 46 -6.12 -4.31 -0.71
C PHE A 46 -6.41 -4.99 0.62
N GLY A 47 -7.58 -5.61 0.70
CA GLY A 47 -7.92 -6.48 1.80
C GLY A 47 -7.78 -7.92 1.38
N ASN A 48 -7.50 -8.79 2.34
CA ASN A 48 -7.33 -10.21 2.10
C ASN A 48 -8.15 -11.00 3.09
N ARG A 49 -8.76 -12.10 2.64
CA ARG A 49 -9.65 -12.87 3.49
C ARG A 49 -8.90 -13.65 4.56
N ALA A 50 -7.70 -14.10 4.23
CA ALA A 50 -6.91 -14.89 5.15
C ALA A 50 -5.78 -14.05 5.70
N ALA A 51 -5.54 -14.14 7.00
CA ALA A 51 -4.40 -13.50 7.62
C ALA A 51 -3.13 -14.07 7.01
N GLY A 52 -2.20 -13.21 6.65
CA GLY A 52 -0.97 -13.64 6.02
C GLY A 52 -1.04 -13.81 4.52
N SER A 53 -2.23 -13.74 3.94
CA SER A 53 -2.37 -13.73 2.50
C SER A 53 -1.86 -12.38 1.97
N GLY A 54 -1.19 -12.40 0.85
CA GLY A 54 -0.66 -11.18 0.28
C GLY A 54 -1.14 -10.94 -1.13
N GLU A 55 -2.26 -11.54 -1.52
CA GLU A 55 -2.65 -11.60 -2.91
C GLU A 55 -3.55 -10.46 -3.38
N GLY A 56 -3.99 -9.59 -2.47
CA GLY A 56 -4.79 -8.44 -2.89
C GLY A 56 -6.16 -8.81 -3.40
N GLU A 57 -6.90 -9.61 -2.63
CA GLU A 57 -8.18 -10.15 -3.08
C GLU A 57 -9.26 -9.09 -3.27
N ILE A 58 -9.23 -8.05 -2.43
CA ILE A 58 -10.28 -7.02 -2.43
C ILE A 58 -9.61 -5.66 -2.56
N PHE A 59 -9.88 -4.97 -3.65
CA PHE A 59 -9.35 -3.61 -3.80
C PHE A 59 -10.13 -2.66 -2.90
N LEU A 60 -9.43 -1.96 -2.01
CA LEU A 60 -10.07 -1.05 -1.07
C LEU A 60 -10.01 0.40 -1.50
N GLY A 61 -8.97 0.80 -2.20
CA GLY A 61 -8.84 2.17 -2.65
C GLY A 61 -7.40 2.53 -2.90
N ASP A 62 -7.19 3.77 -3.33
CA ASP A 62 -5.85 4.26 -3.59
C ASP A 62 -5.68 5.67 -3.05
N VAL A 63 -4.43 6.07 -2.91
CA VAL A 63 -4.09 7.42 -2.46
C VAL A 63 -2.78 7.82 -3.14
N VAL A 64 -2.69 9.10 -3.51
CA VAL A 64 -1.50 9.65 -4.13
C VAL A 64 -0.69 10.37 -3.07
N THR A 65 0.61 10.12 -3.07
CA THR A 65 1.52 10.72 -2.09
C THR A 65 2.79 11.14 -2.81
N THR A 66 3.32 12.30 -2.45
CA THR A 66 4.56 12.80 -3.01
C THR A 66 5.69 12.58 -2.00
N SER A 67 6.80 12.02 -2.45
CA SER A 67 7.95 11.80 -1.58
C SER A 67 8.67 13.12 -1.30
N ASP A 68 9.41 13.15 -0.20
CA ASP A 68 10.20 14.32 0.17
C ASP A 68 11.57 14.28 -0.48
N ALA A 69 12.44 15.19 -0.04
CA ALA A 69 13.77 15.32 -0.65
C ALA A 69 14.64 14.10 -0.42
N GLU A 70 14.33 13.29 0.61
CA GLU A 70 15.04 12.04 0.88
C GLU A 70 14.37 10.84 0.25
N GLY A 71 13.26 11.02 -0.43
CA GLY A 71 12.54 9.91 -1.05
C GLY A 71 11.55 9.21 -0.14
N ASN A 72 11.23 9.80 1.00
CA ASN A 72 10.29 9.23 1.95
C ASN A 72 8.92 9.86 1.81
N GLY A 73 7.88 9.07 2.05
CA GLY A 73 6.52 9.59 2.05
C GLY A 73 5.65 8.84 3.04
N LYS A 74 4.58 9.48 3.46
CA LYS A 74 3.59 8.87 4.34
C LYS A 74 2.24 8.93 3.63
N PHE A 75 1.40 7.94 3.93
CA PHE A 75 0.07 7.95 3.34
C PHE A 75 -0.96 7.47 4.35
N SER A 76 -2.19 7.87 4.10
CA SER A 76 -3.33 7.45 4.91
C SER A 76 -4.52 7.31 3.97
N LEU A 77 -5.20 6.18 4.07
CA LEU A 77 -6.39 5.92 3.27
C LEU A 77 -7.53 5.57 4.21
N THR A 78 -8.66 6.26 4.04
CA THR A 78 -9.87 5.94 4.80
C THR A 78 -10.88 5.32 3.85
N VAL A 79 -11.37 4.15 4.22
CA VAL A 79 -12.33 3.38 3.43
C VAL A 79 -13.66 3.41 4.17
N ASP A 80 -14.72 3.81 3.47
CA ASP A 80 -16.06 3.82 4.04
C ASP A 80 -16.53 2.37 4.20
N ALA A 81 -16.85 2.02 5.43
CA ALA A 81 -17.24 0.64 5.74
C ALA A 81 -18.49 0.20 5.00
N SER A 82 -19.38 1.14 4.68
CA SER A 82 -20.66 0.78 4.07
C SER A 82 -20.54 0.52 2.58
N SER A 83 -19.45 0.91 1.94
CA SER A 83 -19.38 0.86 0.49
C SER A 83 -18.67 -0.36 -0.06
N LYS A 84 -17.63 -0.85 0.61
CA LYS A 84 -16.80 -1.91 0.04
C LYS A 84 -16.60 -3.10 0.94
N LEU A 85 -16.94 -2.97 2.20
CA LEU A 85 -16.63 -3.99 3.18
C LEU A 85 -17.88 -4.70 3.62
N ALA A 86 -18.23 -5.77 2.91
CA ALA A 86 -19.31 -6.65 3.39
C ALA A 86 -18.88 -7.32 4.69
N ALA A 87 -17.59 -7.62 4.79
CA ALA A 87 -17.00 -8.16 6.00
C ALA A 87 -15.60 -7.57 6.11
N MET A 88 -15.12 -7.43 7.34
CA MET A 88 -13.78 -6.87 7.56
C MET A 88 -12.72 -7.86 7.09
N PRO A 89 -11.78 -7.44 6.24
CA PRO A 89 -10.72 -8.33 5.82
C PRO A 89 -9.84 -8.78 6.98
N ALA A 90 -9.24 -9.95 6.84
CA ALA A 90 -8.36 -10.48 7.88
C ALA A 90 -6.98 -9.83 7.85
N SER A 91 -6.54 -9.37 6.70
CA SER A 91 -5.24 -8.69 6.58
C SER A 91 -5.31 -7.69 5.45
N PHE A 92 -4.27 -6.86 5.36
CA PHE A 92 -4.19 -5.79 4.36
C PHE A 92 -2.81 -5.78 3.74
N THR A 93 -2.77 -5.50 2.44
CA THR A 93 -1.53 -5.34 1.71
C THR A 93 -1.65 -4.12 0.80
N ALA A 94 -0.53 -3.68 0.26
CA ALA A 94 -0.53 -2.52 -0.62
C ALA A 94 0.56 -2.65 -1.68
N THR A 95 0.37 -1.93 -2.78
CA THR A 95 1.38 -1.80 -3.81
C THR A 95 1.69 -0.34 -4.01
N LEU A 96 2.85 -0.06 -4.59
CA LEU A 96 3.29 1.29 -4.90
C LEU A 96 3.50 1.40 -6.40
N THR A 97 2.90 2.42 -7.01
CA THR A 97 3.07 2.66 -8.45
C THR A 97 3.71 4.02 -8.64
N SER A 98 4.78 4.06 -9.42
CA SER A 98 5.48 5.30 -9.72
C SER A 98 4.74 6.10 -10.78
N ALA A 99 5.15 7.36 -10.95
CA ALA A 99 4.58 8.22 -11.99
C ALA A 99 4.86 7.68 -13.39
N GLU A 100 5.91 6.87 -13.52
CA GLU A 100 6.25 6.26 -14.81
C GLU A 100 5.49 4.96 -15.07
N GLY A 101 4.68 4.51 -14.13
CA GLY A 101 3.85 3.34 -14.33
C GLY A 101 4.41 2.03 -13.81
N ALA A 102 5.57 2.06 -13.15
CA ALA A 102 6.12 0.84 -12.54
C ALA A 102 5.37 0.54 -11.24
N THR A 103 5.03 -0.71 -11.01
CA THR A 103 4.30 -1.13 -9.81
C THR A 103 5.14 -2.11 -9.02
N SER A 104 5.22 -1.90 -7.72
CA SER A 104 5.97 -2.76 -6.81
C SER A 104 5.24 -4.07 -6.58
N GLU A 105 5.91 -4.99 -5.89
CA GLU A 105 5.26 -6.17 -5.36
C GLU A 105 4.39 -5.77 -4.17
N PHE A 106 3.58 -6.70 -3.69
CA PHE A 106 2.75 -6.45 -2.52
C PHE A 106 3.60 -6.26 -1.28
N SER A 107 3.15 -5.38 -0.40
CA SER A 107 3.77 -5.18 0.90
C SER A 107 3.59 -6.42 1.77
N GLN A 108 4.30 -6.44 2.90
CA GLN A 108 4.00 -7.42 3.93
C GLN A 108 2.58 -7.17 4.44
N PRO A 109 1.82 -8.22 4.71
CA PRO A 109 0.47 -8.02 5.21
C PRO A 109 0.47 -7.57 6.66
N ILE A 110 -0.54 -6.77 7.01
CA ILE A 110 -0.79 -6.41 8.41
C ILE A 110 -2.23 -6.73 8.74
N THR A 111 -2.50 -6.85 10.03
CA THR A 111 -3.85 -7.09 10.53
C THR A 111 -4.35 -5.84 11.23
N LEU A 112 -5.63 -5.85 11.62
CA LEU A 112 -6.21 -4.72 12.33
C LEU A 112 -5.48 -4.48 13.64
N SER A 113 -5.24 -3.21 13.94
CA SER A 113 -4.72 -2.79 15.24
C SER A 113 -5.87 -2.60 16.20
N GLU A 114 -5.61 -2.89 17.47
CA GLU A 114 -6.61 -2.70 18.51
C GLU A 114 -6.78 -1.26 18.92
#